data_bc87c984039afff4fc00ef5b64263430
#
_entry.id   bc87c984039afff4fc00ef5b64263430
#
_cell.length_a   1.000
_cell.length_b   1.000
_cell.length_c   1.000
_cell.angle_alpha   90.00
_cell.angle_beta   90.00
_cell.angle_gamma   90.00
#
_symmetry.space_group_name_H-M   'P 1'
#
loop_
_entity.id
_entity.type
_entity.pdbx_description
1 polymer ?
#
loop_
_entity_poly.entity_id
_entity_poly.type
_entity_poly.pdbx_seq_one_letter_code
_entity_poly.pdbx_strand_id
1 'polypeptide(L)'
;MESDFSVSFINVGSADCSLIKCGDKSVLIDGGTNLVTDKITAYLKRSSVTHLDAVIVSHPDSDHIGSLPDIIDEFDTDVVYFGKYSDSHKTPEYEKLVNSIKENNIKTVIPVSDKPVEIGNMTFKFYQPENDFGNTN
;
A
#
# COMPACT_ATOMS: atom_id res chain seq x y z
N MET A 1 11.33 17.07 -20.65
CA MET A 1 11.53 17.11 -19.21
C MET A 1 11.50 15.74 -18.59
N GLU A 2 12.48 15.43 -17.81
CA GLU A 2 12.54 14.15 -17.15
C GLU A 2 11.62 14.11 -15.96
N SER A 3 11.01 12.96 -15.75
CA SER A 3 10.21 12.75 -14.56
C SER A 3 11.13 12.48 -13.38
N ASP A 4 10.88 13.18 -12.30
CA ASP A 4 11.60 12.90 -11.08
C ASP A 4 11.12 11.56 -10.53
N PHE A 5 12.04 10.68 -10.23
CA PHE A 5 11.73 9.38 -9.68
C PHE A 5 12.44 9.25 -8.34
N SER A 6 11.70 8.88 -7.31
CA SER A 6 12.29 8.65 -6.01
C SER A 6 11.58 7.53 -5.28
N VAL A 7 12.33 6.83 -4.44
CA VAL A 7 11.79 5.85 -3.51
C VAL A 7 12.25 6.26 -2.13
N SER A 8 11.29 6.48 -1.24
CA SER A 8 11.57 6.87 0.13
C SER A 8 11.15 5.77 1.07
N PHE A 9 12.07 5.29 1.87
CA PHE A 9 11.75 4.33 2.92
C PHE A 9 11.46 5.12 4.17
N ILE A 10 10.18 5.15 4.56
CA ILE A 10 9.77 5.97 5.68
C ILE A 10 10.12 5.23 6.96
N ASN A 11 10.88 5.90 7.83
CA ASN A 11 11.30 5.27 9.08
C ASN A 11 10.11 5.18 10.03
N VAL A 12 9.56 3.99 10.14
CA VAL A 12 8.42 3.70 11.01
C VAL A 12 8.78 2.64 12.05
N GLY A 13 10.06 2.58 12.42
CA GLY A 13 10.53 1.60 13.38
C GLY A 13 10.75 0.24 12.74
N SER A 14 10.25 -0.81 13.37
CA SER A 14 10.40 -2.17 12.86
C SER A 14 9.36 -2.55 11.82
N ALA A 15 8.50 -1.61 11.45
CA ALA A 15 7.46 -1.84 10.45
C ALA A 15 7.91 -1.31 9.09
N ASP A 16 7.10 -1.53 8.06
CA ASP A 16 7.46 -1.18 6.69
C ASP A 16 6.51 -0.14 6.10
N CYS A 17 7.08 0.84 5.43
CA CYS A 17 6.33 1.83 4.66
C CYS A 17 7.26 2.49 3.66
N SER A 18 6.87 2.50 2.39
CA SER A 18 7.67 3.12 1.33
C SER A 18 6.80 4.00 0.44
N LEU A 19 7.34 5.13 0.04
CA LEU A 19 6.67 6.04 -0.89
C LEU A 19 7.48 6.10 -2.19
N ILE A 20 6.81 5.84 -3.30
CA ILE A 20 7.41 5.95 -4.62
C ILE A 20 6.76 7.12 -5.34
N LYS A 21 7.57 8.05 -5.83
CA LYS A 21 7.09 9.18 -6.61
C LYS A 21 7.74 9.20 -7.97
N CYS A 22 6.94 9.46 -8.99
CA CYS A 22 7.43 9.61 -10.35
C CYS A 22 6.57 10.66 -11.05
N GLY A 23 7.15 11.83 -11.29
CA GLY A 23 6.37 12.93 -11.81
C GLY A 23 5.28 13.33 -10.82
N ASP A 24 4.03 13.34 -11.27
CA ASP A 24 2.89 13.66 -10.43
C ASP A 24 2.22 12.42 -9.84
N LYS A 25 2.83 11.23 -10.03
CA LYS A 25 2.27 9.98 -9.54
C LYS A 25 2.89 9.63 -8.19
N SER A 26 2.08 9.09 -7.30
CA SER A 26 2.52 8.69 -5.97
C SER A 26 1.94 7.32 -5.63
N VAL A 27 2.81 6.42 -5.18
CA VAL A 27 2.42 5.05 -4.80
C VAL A 27 2.95 4.79 -3.41
N LEU A 28 2.08 4.33 -2.52
CA LEU A 28 2.48 3.97 -1.17
C LEU A 28 2.50 2.46 -1.05
N ILE A 29 3.59 1.91 -0.53
CA ILE A 29 3.71 0.48 -0.29
C ILE A 29 3.75 0.25 1.20
N ASP A 30 2.72 -0.40 1.71
CA ASP A 30 2.52 -0.69 3.13
C ASP A 30 2.35 0.58 3.96
N GLY A 31 1.96 0.43 5.21
CA GLY A 31 1.63 1.57 6.05
C GLY A 31 2.07 1.42 7.50
N GLY A 32 2.96 0.47 7.80
CA GLY A 32 3.43 0.31 9.16
C GLY A 32 2.32 -0.06 10.14
N THR A 33 2.57 0.19 11.41
CA THR A 33 1.55 -0.04 12.44
C THR A 33 0.63 1.17 12.56
N ASN A 34 -0.47 1.01 13.28
CA ASN A 34 -1.38 2.13 13.49
C ASN A 34 -0.80 3.19 14.43
N LEU A 35 0.32 2.91 15.07
CA LEU A 35 0.97 3.87 15.96
C LEU A 35 1.77 4.94 15.21
N VAL A 36 2.02 4.73 13.92
CA VAL A 36 2.84 5.65 13.13
C VAL A 36 2.04 6.39 12.06
N THR A 37 0.71 6.37 12.17
CA THR A 37 -0.15 7.04 11.20
C THR A 37 0.23 8.52 11.03
N ASP A 38 0.39 9.25 12.14
CA ASP A 38 0.70 10.67 12.07
C ASP A 38 2.06 10.93 11.41
N LYS A 39 3.02 10.05 11.66
CA LYS A 39 4.34 10.19 11.05
C LYS A 39 4.26 10.02 9.53
N ILE A 40 3.50 9.03 9.09
CA ILE A 40 3.34 8.77 7.66
C ILE A 40 2.58 9.89 6.98
N THR A 41 1.45 10.32 7.56
CA THR A 41 0.66 11.40 6.95
C THR A 41 1.47 12.69 6.89
N ALA A 42 2.26 12.99 7.93
CA ALA A 42 3.11 14.17 7.91
C ALA A 42 4.16 14.08 6.80
N TYR A 43 4.74 12.90 6.61
CA TYR A 43 5.72 12.71 5.55
C TYR A 43 5.10 12.89 4.18
N LEU A 44 3.91 12.33 3.97
CA LEU A 44 3.21 12.47 2.69
C LEU A 44 2.92 13.93 2.40
N LYS A 45 2.47 14.68 3.40
CA LYS A 45 2.18 16.11 3.20
C LYS A 45 3.43 16.91 2.90
N ARG A 46 4.54 16.62 3.59
CA ARG A 46 5.81 17.29 3.31
C ARG A 46 6.34 16.95 1.93
N SER A 47 5.98 15.79 1.41
CA SER A 47 6.38 15.37 0.06
C SER A 47 5.41 15.84 -1.01
N SER A 48 4.47 16.71 -0.64
CA SER A 48 3.47 17.29 -1.55
C SER A 48 2.55 16.24 -2.15
N VAL A 49 2.27 15.18 -1.41
CA VAL A 49 1.33 14.15 -1.83
C VAL A 49 -0.06 14.58 -1.37
N THR A 50 -0.98 14.71 -2.32
CA THR A 50 -2.39 14.99 -2.03
C THR A 50 -3.27 13.85 -2.48
N HIS A 51 -2.72 12.96 -3.31
CA HIS A 51 -3.45 11.89 -3.96
C HIS A 51 -2.53 10.69 -4.09
N LEU A 52 -3.05 9.51 -3.88
CA LEU A 52 -2.30 8.27 -4.05
C LEU A 52 -2.85 7.53 -5.27
N ASP A 53 -2.01 7.37 -6.28
CA ASP A 53 -2.41 6.66 -7.48
C ASP A 53 -2.59 5.18 -7.19
N ALA A 54 -1.87 4.67 -6.21
CA ALA A 54 -2.04 3.30 -5.76
C ALA A 54 -1.51 3.13 -4.35
N VAL A 55 -2.09 2.20 -3.63
CA VAL A 55 -1.55 1.66 -2.39
C VAL A 55 -1.31 0.18 -2.64
N ILE A 56 -0.13 -0.29 -2.32
CA ILE A 56 0.23 -1.69 -2.49
C ILE A 56 0.43 -2.31 -1.12
N VAL A 57 -0.26 -3.41 -0.88
CA VAL A 57 -0.17 -4.14 0.39
C VAL A 57 0.65 -5.40 0.13
N SER A 58 1.83 -5.48 0.74
CA SER A 58 2.70 -6.63 0.56
C SER A 58 2.31 -7.78 1.48
N HIS A 59 1.79 -7.45 2.66
CA HIS A 59 1.42 -8.43 3.69
C HIS A 59 0.21 -7.93 4.47
N PRO A 60 -0.69 -8.80 4.91
CA PRO A 60 -1.86 -8.37 5.67
C PRO A 60 -1.60 -8.18 7.17
N ASP A 61 -0.35 -8.30 7.60
CA ASP A 61 -0.01 -8.19 9.01
C ASP A 61 -0.11 -6.75 9.50
N SER A 62 -0.36 -6.58 10.79
CA SER A 62 -0.63 -5.26 11.36
C SER A 62 0.53 -4.29 11.22
N ASP A 63 1.77 -4.79 11.10
CA ASP A 63 2.94 -3.93 10.91
C ASP A 63 3.10 -3.48 9.45
N HIS A 64 2.22 -3.92 8.56
CA HIS A 64 2.20 -3.50 7.16
C HIS A 64 0.93 -2.73 6.81
N ILE A 65 -0.17 -2.98 7.49
CA ILE A 65 -1.46 -2.37 7.11
C ILE A 65 -2.04 -1.48 8.20
N GLY A 66 -1.38 -1.36 9.34
CA GLY A 66 -1.98 -0.72 10.51
C GLY A 66 -2.44 0.71 10.30
N SER A 67 -1.67 1.52 9.57
CA SER A 67 -2.03 2.91 9.31
C SER A 67 -2.84 3.10 8.03
N LEU A 68 -2.93 2.08 7.18
CA LEU A 68 -3.55 2.24 5.86
C LEU A 68 -5.01 2.69 5.91
N PRO A 69 -5.85 2.19 6.83
CA PRO A 69 -7.23 2.67 6.87
C PRO A 69 -7.31 4.19 7.05
N ASP A 70 -6.54 4.74 7.97
CA ASP A 70 -6.55 6.18 8.22
C ASP A 70 -5.98 6.95 7.05
N ILE A 71 -4.95 6.39 6.40
CA ILE A 71 -4.32 7.04 5.26
C ILE A 71 -5.28 7.13 4.08
N ILE A 72 -5.98 6.04 3.75
CA ILE A 72 -6.91 6.07 2.63
C ILE A 72 -8.18 6.84 2.96
N ASP A 73 -8.49 7.06 4.24
CA ASP A 73 -9.57 7.95 4.62
C ASP A 73 -9.19 9.42 4.41
N GLU A 74 -7.91 9.73 4.51
CA GLU A 74 -7.43 11.11 4.41
C GLU A 74 -6.96 11.49 3.01
N PHE A 75 -6.36 10.55 2.28
CA PHE A 75 -5.79 10.82 0.95
C PHE A 75 -6.61 10.09 -0.11
N ASP A 76 -7.06 10.85 -1.12
CA ASP A 76 -7.70 10.23 -2.29
C ASP A 76 -6.82 9.12 -2.83
N THR A 77 -7.40 7.94 -3.00
CA THR A 77 -6.66 6.76 -3.46
C THR A 77 -7.42 6.11 -4.61
N ASP A 78 -6.73 5.86 -5.71
CA ASP A 78 -7.38 5.30 -6.90
C ASP A 78 -7.60 3.81 -6.78
N VAL A 79 -6.59 3.07 -6.31
CA VAL A 79 -6.66 1.62 -6.30
C VAL A 79 -5.78 1.07 -5.18
N VAL A 80 -6.21 -0.06 -4.61
CA VAL A 80 -5.41 -0.80 -3.65
C VAL A 80 -5.10 -2.16 -4.24
N TYR A 81 -3.81 -2.47 -4.39
CA TYR A 81 -3.33 -3.77 -4.83
C TYR A 81 -3.12 -4.64 -3.60
N PHE A 82 -3.82 -5.73 -3.53
CA PHE A 82 -4.05 -6.42 -2.29
C PHE A 82 -4.18 -7.90 -2.58
N GLY A 83 -3.33 -8.71 -2.03
CA GLY A 83 -3.31 -10.13 -2.30
C GLY A 83 -4.53 -10.86 -1.75
N LYS A 84 -4.65 -12.12 -2.14
CA LYS A 84 -5.69 -12.99 -1.64
C LYS A 84 -5.14 -13.71 -0.43
N TYR A 85 -5.76 -13.51 0.71
CA TYR A 85 -5.24 -14.06 1.97
C TYR A 85 -6.21 -15.06 2.59
N SER A 86 -5.64 -16.02 3.30
CA SER A 86 -6.41 -17.02 4.00
C SER A 86 -7.11 -16.42 5.24
N ASP A 87 -8.06 -17.18 5.79
CA ASP A 87 -8.80 -16.71 6.97
C ASP A 87 -7.88 -16.46 8.16
N SER A 88 -6.74 -17.14 8.22
CA SER A 88 -5.81 -16.95 9.33
C SER A 88 -5.18 -15.55 9.34
N HIS A 89 -5.26 -14.83 8.24
CA HIS A 89 -4.72 -13.48 8.14
C HIS A 89 -5.78 -12.39 8.35
N LYS A 90 -7.02 -12.77 8.64
CA LYS A 90 -8.09 -11.79 8.82
C LYS A 90 -8.12 -11.29 10.24
N THR A 91 -7.29 -10.29 10.51
CA THR A 91 -7.19 -9.65 11.81
C THR A 91 -8.14 -8.46 11.89
N PRO A 92 -8.31 -7.85 13.08
CA PRO A 92 -9.08 -6.60 13.16
C PRO A 92 -8.54 -5.50 12.26
N GLU A 93 -7.23 -5.39 12.10
CA GLU A 93 -6.62 -4.41 11.21
C GLU A 93 -6.98 -4.69 9.76
N TYR A 94 -7.01 -5.95 9.36
CA TYR A 94 -7.41 -6.35 8.04
C TYR A 94 -8.86 -5.96 7.77
N GLU A 95 -9.75 -6.25 8.71
CA GLU A 95 -11.16 -5.91 8.54
C GLU A 95 -11.38 -4.41 8.49
N LYS A 96 -10.63 -3.66 9.29
CA LYS A 96 -10.70 -2.21 9.26
C LYS A 96 -10.27 -1.67 7.91
N LEU A 97 -9.21 -2.23 7.32
CA LEU A 97 -8.75 -1.82 6.01
C LEU A 97 -9.81 -2.11 4.93
N VAL A 98 -10.38 -3.32 4.95
CA VAL A 98 -11.43 -3.68 4.00
C VAL A 98 -12.62 -2.73 4.12
N ASN A 99 -13.00 -2.37 5.33
CA ASN A 99 -14.11 -1.46 5.54
C ASN A 99 -13.80 -0.06 5.01
N SER A 100 -12.59 0.45 5.25
CA SER A 100 -12.20 1.76 4.72
C SER A 100 -12.18 1.76 3.20
N ILE A 101 -11.71 0.68 2.59
CA ILE A 101 -11.71 0.55 1.14
C ILE A 101 -13.14 0.64 0.60
N LYS A 102 -14.07 -0.06 1.26
CA LYS A 102 -15.47 -0.04 0.83
C LYS A 102 -16.12 1.32 1.03
N GLU A 103 -15.89 1.93 2.18
CA GLU A 103 -16.48 3.23 2.51
C GLU A 103 -16.01 4.33 1.57
N ASN A 104 -14.78 4.22 1.09
CA ASN A 104 -14.22 5.21 0.18
C ASN A 104 -14.39 4.83 -1.29
N ASN A 105 -15.08 3.73 -1.58
CA ASN A 105 -15.35 3.25 -2.93
C ASN A 105 -14.06 3.06 -3.75
N ILE A 106 -13.03 2.54 -3.11
CA ILE A 106 -11.73 2.37 -3.77
C ILE A 106 -11.72 1.02 -4.48
N LYS A 107 -11.18 1.02 -5.70
CA LYS A 107 -11.02 -0.19 -6.49
C LYS A 107 -9.95 -1.07 -5.85
N THR A 108 -10.21 -2.38 -5.82
CA THR A 108 -9.24 -3.35 -5.31
C THR A 108 -8.85 -4.30 -6.43
N VAL A 109 -7.56 -4.57 -6.55
CA VAL A 109 -7.04 -5.46 -7.58
C VAL A 109 -6.11 -6.47 -6.92
N ILE A 110 -6.30 -7.75 -7.27
CA ILE A 110 -5.37 -8.81 -6.85
C ILE A 110 -4.26 -8.88 -7.90
N PRO A 111 -3.00 -8.61 -7.51
CA PRO A 111 -1.91 -8.61 -8.49
C PRO A 111 -1.68 -10.00 -9.07
N VAL A 112 -1.30 -10.06 -10.34
CA VAL A 112 -1.01 -11.30 -11.04
C VAL A 112 0.42 -11.22 -11.58
N SER A 113 1.20 -12.27 -11.36
CA SER A 113 2.65 -12.26 -11.64
C SER A 113 2.99 -11.95 -13.10
N ASP A 114 2.17 -12.40 -14.04
CA ASP A 114 2.45 -12.19 -15.45
C ASP A 114 1.73 -10.99 -16.05
N LYS A 115 1.16 -10.14 -15.20
CA LYS A 115 0.45 -8.93 -15.66
C LYS A 115 1.01 -7.70 -14.95
N PRO A 116 2.01 -7.04 -15.55
CA PRO A 116 2.55 -5.81 -14.97
C PRO A 116 1.50 -4.72 -14.94
N VAL A 117 1.67 -3.81 -13.98
CA VAL A 117 0.78 -2.67 -13.81
C VAL A 117 1.58 -1.42 -14.13
N GLU A 118 0.99 -0.55 -14.96
CA GLU A 118 1.64 0.72 -15.29
C GLU A 118 0.93 1.87 -14.58
N ILE A 119 1.72 2.68 -13.91
CA ILE A 119 1.23 3.89 -13.24
C ILE A 119 2.13 5.02 -13.70
N GLY A 120 1.58 5.90 -14.55
CA GLY A 120 2.40 6.92 -15.19
C GLY A 120 3.49 6.26 -16.01
N ASN A 121 4.74 6.63 -15.76
CA ASN A 121 5.89 6.05 -16.44
C ASN A 121 6.52 4.89 -15.68
N MET A 122 5.87 4.44 -14.61
CA MET A 122 6.38 3.36 -13.80
C MET A 122 5.70 2.05 -14.18
N THR A 123 6.47 0.95 -14.15
CA THR A 123 5.95 -0.38 -14.35
C THR A 123 6.18 -1.17 -13.07
N PHE A 124 5.11 -1.74 -12.53
CA PHE A 124 5.17 -2.55 -11.33
C PHE A 124 4.95 -3.99 -11.71
N LYS A 125 5.88 -4.86 -11.33
CA LYS A 125 5.77 -6.29 -11.53
C LYS A 125 5.61 -6.96 -10.18
N PHE A 126 4.65 -7.86 -10.11
CA PHE A 126 4.35 -8.57 -8.87
C PHE A 126 4.78 -10.01 -9.01
N TYR A 127 5.60 -10.47 -8.09
CA TYR A 127 6.09 -11.85 -8.09
C TYR A 127 5.46 -12.59 -6.94
N GLN A 128 4.63 -13.57 -7.26
CA GLN A 128 3.99 -14.40 -6.26
C GLN A 128 4.85 -15.63 -6.03
N PRO A 129 5.02 -16.08 -4.80
CA PRO A 129 5.71 -17.34 -4.57
C PRO A 129 4.92 -18.45 -5.22
N GLU A 130 5.63 -19.43 -5.77
CA GLU A 130 4.96 -20.59 -6.38
C GLU A 130 4.22 -21.40 -5.33
N ASN A 131 4.74 -21.43 -4.12
CA ASN A 131 4.12 -22.14 -3.02
C ASN A 131 3.44 -21.12 -2.10
N ASP A 132 2.27 -21.47 -1.63
CA ASP A 132 1.60 -20.67 -0.64
C ASP A 132 2.27 -20.92 0.71
N PHE A 133 3.01 -19.95 1.18
CA PHE A 133 3.71 -20.08 2.46
C PHE A 133 2.75 -20.33 3.61
N GLY A 134 1.51 -19.92 3.50
CA GLY A 134 0.52 -20.17 4.52
C GLY A 134 0.15 -21.64 4.63
N ASN A 135 0.43 -22.43 3.62
CA ASN A 135 0.10 -23.84 3.57
C ASN A 135 1.30 -24.75 3.68
N THR A 136 2.46 -24.22 3.94
CA THR A 136 3.67 -25.03 3.98
C THR A 136 3.92 -25.69 5.30
N ASN A 137 3.00 -25.70 6.11
CA ASN A 137 3.19 -26.28 7.43
C ASN A 137 2.74 -27.66 7.57
#